data_8827d629d83fd495034ba5f14683dec9
#
_entry.id   8827d629d83fd495034ba5f14683dec9
#
_cell.length_a   1.000
_cell.length_b   1.000
_cell.length_c   1.000
_cell.angle_alpha   90.00
_cell.angle_beta   90.00
_cell.angle_gamma   90.00
#
_symmetry.space_group_name_H-M   'P 1'
#
loop_
_entity.id
_entity.type
_entity.pdbx_description
1 polymer ?
#
loop_
_entity_poly.entity_id
_entity_poly.type
_entity_poly.pdbx_seq_one_letter_code
_entity_poly.pdbx_strand_id
1 'polypeptide(L)'
;MRRLAYTLLFVLIACGARPAIAERLVVSLSNHRVQVTSNFVGEDLVLFGSVEPDNKNAKLGSNYDLVVTVTGPRETFRTRRKGRVLGIWVNVDSREFVRVPSYLAILSNRPVGQIANEQTLLRLQIGLDNFILPQRIGPDIADTVRDDPFRLAFVRLEREKGLYRESPKAVTFLTPTVFRVAIPLPADAPTGSYAIDVKLFAGGALVARTNSALEVIKTGFEQYVADAAADYGLLYGIATAMMALLIGWLASVVFRRD
;
A
#
# COMPACT_ATOMS: atom_id res chain seq x y z
N MET A 1 -23.01 25.29 -50.27
CA MET A 1 -22.61 23.87 -50.22
C MET A 1 -21.56 23.60 -49.13
N ARG A 2 -20.48 24.37 -49.00
CA ARG A 2 -19.43 24.16 -47.93
C ARG A 2 -19.98 24.23 -46.50
N ARG A 3 -20.87 25.17 -46.18
CA ARG A 3 -21.44 25.33 -44.81
C ARG A 3 -22.37 24.15 -44.44
N LEU A 4 -23.08 23.57 -45.39
CA LEU A 4 -23.91 22.38 -45.15
C LEU A 4 -23.06 21.13 -44.89
N ALA A 5 -21.91 21.01 -45.55
CA ALA A 5 -20.95 19.91 -45.29
C ALA A 5 -20.35 19.95 -43.91
N TYR A 6 -20.02 21.14 -43.39
CA TYR A 6 -19.49 21.29 -42.04
C TYR A 6 -20.55 21.01 -40.95
N THR A 7 -21.80 21.41 -41.16
CA THR A 7 -22.89 21.09 -40.22
C THR A 7 -23.19 19.60 -40.21
N LEU A 8 -23.17 18.93 -41.38
CA LEU A 8 -23.36 17.48 -41.46
C LEU A 8 -22.21 16.70 -40.77
N LEU A 9 -20.97 17.16 -40.96
CA LEU A 9 -19.80 16.58 -40.33
C LEU A 9 -19.85 16.75 -38.80
N PHE A 10 -20.27 17.90 -38.28
CA PHE A 10 -20.42 18.17 -36.86
C PHE A 10 -21.52 17.32 -36.22
N VAL A 11 -22.63 17.12 -36.91
CA VAL A 11 -23.73 16.24 -36.47
C VAL A 11 -23.28 14.77 -36.44
N LEU A 12 -22.47 14.33 -37.42
CA LEU A 12 -21.95 12.97 -37.48
C LEU A 12 -20.99 12.69 -36.34
N ILE A 13 -20.14 13.67 -35.93
CA ILE A 13 -19.20 13.57 -34.80
C ILE A 13 -19.95 13.58 -33.46
N ALA A 14 -21.00 14.39 -33.33
CA ALA A 14 -21.83 14.46 -32.12
C ALA A 14 -22.67 13.19 -31.88
N CYS A 15 -23.04 12.47 -32.92
CA CYS A 15 -23.83 11.22 -32.83
C CYS A 15 -23.00 10.00 -32.42
N GLY A 16 -21.64 10.10 -32.44
CA GLY A 16 -20.72 9.00 -32.12
C GLY A 16 -20.33 8.89 -30.68
N ALA A 17 -20.65 9.86 -29.81
CA ALA A 17 -20.36 9.83 -28.39
C ALA A 17 -21.36 8.90 -27.69
N ARG A 18 -21.08 7.59 -27.69
CA ARG A 18 -21.76 6.64 -26.79
C ARG A 18 -21.36 7.00 -25.37
N PRO A 19 -22.32 7.16 -24.43
CA PRO A 19 -21.95 7.27 -23.02
C PRO A 19 -21.12 6.03 -22.66
N ALA A 20 -19.92 6.24 -22.15
CA ALA A 20 -19.13 5.17 -21.57
C ALA A 20 -19.93 4.67 -20.36
N ILE A 21 -20.51 3.49 -20.49
CA ILE A 21 -21.21 2.78 -19.40
C ILE A 21 -20.10 2.43 -18.40
N ALA A 22 -20.00 3.16 -17.31
CA ALA A 22 -19.04 2.93 -16.24
C ALA A 22 -19.79 2.28 -15.06
N GLU A 23 -19.43 1.06 -14.73
CA GLU A 23 -19.91 0.40 -13.52
C GLU A 23 -19.46 1.21 -12.30
N ARG A 24 -20.31 1.30 -11.29
CA ARG A 24 -19.99 2.00 -10.07
C ARG A 24 -19.50 1.00 -9.01
N LEU A 25 -18.35 1.32 -8.41
CA LEU A 25 -17.74 0.52 -7.37
C LEU A 25 -17.84 1.27 -6.04
N VAL A 26 -18.55 0.70 -5.08
CA VAL A 26 -18.67 1.22 -3.72
C VAL A 26 -17.85 0.35 -2.80
N VAL A 27 -16.98 0.96 -2.00
CA VAL A 27 -16.13 0.23 -1.04
C VAL A 27 -16.22 0.84 0.35
N SER A 28 -16.09 0.02 1.36
CA SER A 28 -16.01 0.42 2.76
C SER A 28 -14.96 -0.43 3.48
N LEU A 29 -14.11 0.20 4.25
CA LEU A 29 -13.10 -0.45 5.06
C LEU A 29 -13.63 -0.64 6.49
N SER A 30 -13.35 -1.78 7.11
CA SER A 30 -13.73 -2.07 8.50
C SER A 30 -13.18 -1.04 9.47
N ASN A 31 -11.95 -0.59 9.25
CA ASN A 31 -11.25 0.40 10.04
C ASN A 31 -10.41 1.30 9.13
N HIS A 32 -10.55 2.63 9.28
CA HIS A 32 -9.73 3.60 8.55
C HIS A 32 -8.46 4.01 9.31
N ARG A 33 -8.33 3.55 10.56
CA ARG A 33 -7.17 3.82 11.41
C ARG A 33 -6.78 2.57 12.17
N VAL A 34 -5.53 2.17 12.04
CA VAL A 34 -4.92 1.05 12.77
C VAL A 34 -3.92 1.61 13.77
N GLN A 35 -4.03 1.16 15.01
CA GLN A 35 -3.14 1.56 16.09
C GLN A 35 -2.09 0.48 16.32
N VAL A 36 -0.83 0.80 16.05
CA VAL A 36 0.31 -0.07 16.31
C VAL A 36 0.84 0.25 17.72
N THR A 37 0.63 -0.69 18.63
CA THR A 37 1.19 -0.66 19.98
C THR A 37 2.45 -1.51 20.07
N SER A 38 3.18 -1.46 21.18
CA SER A 38 4.34 -2.32 21.42
C SER A 38 4.03 -3.83 21.38
N ASN A 39 2.76 -4.21 21.55
CA ASN A 39 2.30 -5.60 21.50
C ASN A 39 1.60 -5.95 20.17
N PHE A 40 1.73 -5.11 19.16
CA PHE A 40 1.11 -5.34 17.87
C PHE A 40 1.79 -6.52 17.16
N VAL A 41 1.03 -7.56 16.85
CA VAL A 41 1.49 -8.78 16.17
C VAL A 41 1.04 -8.86 14.71
N GLY A 42 0.43 -7.78 14.21
CA GLY A 42 -0.23 -7.72 12.91
C GLY A 42 -1.75 -7.77 13.04
N GLU A 43 -2.45 -7.28 12.01
CA GLU A 43 -3.91 -7.24 11.95
C GLU A 43 -4.38 -7.49 10.52
N ASP A 44 -5.47 -8.22 10.36
CA ASP A 44 -6.16 -8.39 9.08
C ASP A 44 -7.34 -7.40 9.01
N LEU A 45 -7.20 -6.41 8.16
CA LEU A 45 -8.29 -5.48 7.85
C LEU A 45 -9.20 -6.05 6.79
N VAL A 46 -10.48 -5.76 6.90
CA VAL A 46 -11.46 -6.23 5.93
C VAL A 46 -12.02 -5.07 5.13
N LEU A 47 -11.85 -5.14 3.81
CA LEU A 47 -12.50 -4.27 2.84
C LEU A 47 -13.73 -4.98 2.30
N PHE A 48 -14.89 -4.36 2.42
CA PHE A 48 -16.12 -4.78 1.78
C PHE A 48 -16.44 -3.86 0.61
N GLY A 49 -17.08 -4.39 -0.40
CA GLY A 49 -17.55 -3.56 -1.50
C GLY A 49 -18.67 -4.21 -2.29
N SER A 50 -19.33 -3.35 -3.07
CA SER A 50 -20.38 -3.75 -3.99
C SER A 50 -20.17 -3.13 -5.36
N VAL A 51 -20.43 -3.92 -6.38
CA VAL A 51 -20.48 -3.49 -7.78
C VAL A 51 -21.93 -3.12 -8.09
N GLU A 52 -22.16 -1.87 -8.46
CA GLU A 52 -23.47 -1.39 -8.93
C GLU A 52 -23.43 -1.38 -10.46
N PRO A 53 -24.08 -2.34 -11.15
CA PRO A 53 -24.14 -2.36 -12.60
C PRO A 53 -25.02 -1.20 -13.09
N ASP A 54 -24.51 -0.43 -14.04
CA ASP A 54 -25.21 0.75 -14.59
C ASP A 54 -26.49 0.38 -15.39
N ASN A 55 -26.61 -0.86 -15.82
CA ASN A 55 -27.75 -1.33 -16.61
C ASN A 55 -28.53 -2.40 -15.85
N LYS A 56 -29.82 -2.13 -15.55
CA LYS A 56 -30.73 -3.11 -14.90
C LYS A 56 -30.87 -4.42 -15.67
N ASN A 57 -30.39 -4.46 -16.93
CA ASN A 57 -30.35 -5.61 -17.82
C ASN A 57 -28.92 -6.17 -18.01
N ALA A 58 -27.88 -5.63 -17.38
CA ALA A 58 -26.59 -6.29 -17.35
C ALA A 58 -26.81 -7.66 -16.72
N LYS A 59 -26.60 -8.71 -17.49
CA LYS A 59 -26.73 -10.11 -17.03
C LYS A 59 -25.94 -10.21 -15.74
N LEU A 60 -26.64 -10.50 -14.63
CA LEU A 60 -26.07 -10.84 -13.31
C LEU A 60 -25.19 -12.10 -13.42
N GLY A 61 -24.14 -12.07 -14.21
CA GLY A 61 -23.32 -13.22 -14.58
C GLY A 61 -22.04 -12.83 -15.30
N SER A 62 -21.71 -11.54 -15.42
CA SER A 62 -20.37 -11.17 -15.83
C SER A 62 -19.40 -11.65 -14.77
N ASN A 63 -18.45 -12.51 -15.14
CA ASN A 63 -17.35 -12.91 -14.25
C ASN A 63 -16.48 -11.68 -14.03
N TYR A 64 -16.76 -11.00 -12.92
CA TYR A 64 -15.94 -9.88 -12.48
C TYR A 64 -14.65 -10.40 -11.86
N ASP A 65 -13.57 -9.70 -12.17
CA ASP A 65 -12.31 -9.86 -11.49
C ASP A 65 -11.99 -8.58 -10.72
N LEU A 66 -11.45 -8.75 -9.53
CA LEU A 66 -11.10 -7.63 -8.67
C LEU A 66 -9.63 -7.71 -8.29
N VAL A 67 -8.96 -6.56 -8.41
CA VAL A 67 -7.60 -6.37 -7.93
C VAL A 67 -7.57 -5.20 -6.98
N VAL A 68 -7.09 -5.43 -5.77
CA VAL A 68 -6.87 -4.41 -4.76
C VAL A 68 -5.38 -4.25 -4.57
N THR A 69 -4.88 -3.04 -4.81
CA THR A 69 -3.49 -2.67 -4.57
C THR A 69 -3.42 -1.79 -3.33
N VAL A 70 -2.73 -2.24 -2.30
CA VAL A 70 -2.49 -1.47 -1.08
C VAL A 70 -1.05 -1.02 -1.07
N THR A 71 -0.83 0.30 -0.99
CA THR A 71 0.50 0.92 -0.96
C THR A 71 0.67 1.71 0.32
N GLY A 72 1.72 1.41 1.08
CA GLY A 72 2.11 2.16 2.27
C GLY A 72 2.84 3.46 1.95
N PRO A 73 3.31 4.17 2.98
CA PRO A 73 4.08 5.39 2.83
C PRO A 73 5.30 5.17 1.93
N ARG A 74 5.71 6.24 1.22
CA ARG A 74 6.84 6.16 0.30
C ARG A 74 8.12 6.55 1.01
N GLU A 75 9.11 5.66 0.93
CA GLU A 75 10.41 5.82 1.57
C GLU A 75 11.55 5.61 0.58
N THR A 76 12.76 5.94 0.98
CA THR A 76 13.99 5.70 0.21
C THR A 76 14.77 4.57 0.85
N PHE A 77 15.02 3.52 0.08
CA PHE A 77 15.74 2.32 0.54
C PHE A 77 17.06 2.17 -0.18
N ARG A 78 18.06 1.68 0.54
CA ARG A 78 19.36 1.35 -0.03
C ARG A 78 19.62 -0.13 0.04
N THR A 79 19.72 -0.77 -1.13
CA THR A 79 20.11 -2.18 -1.27
C THR A 79 21.60 -2.26 -1.53
N ARG A 80 22.30 -3.14 -0.79
CA ARG A 80 23.74 -3.33 -0.87
C ARG A 80 24.07 -4.75 -1.29
N ARG A 81 25.02 -4.90 -2.20
CA ARG A 81 25.56 -6.19 -2.60
C ARG A 81 26.85 -6.44 -1.84
N LYS A 82 26.90 -7.53 -1.10
CA LYS A 82 28.14 -8.00 -0.48
C LYS A 82 28.97 -8.79 -1.46
N GLY A 83 30.27 -8.61 -1.42
CA GLY A 83 31.26 -9.39 -2.14
C GLY A 83 32.42 -9.77 -1.23
N ARG A 84 33.15 -10.82 -1.60
CA ARG A 84 34.31 -11.29 -0.85
C ARG A 84 35.58 -10.65 -1.43
N VAL A 85 36.26 -9.83 -0.62
CA VAL A 85 37.53 -9.19 -0.99
C VAL A 85 38.57 -9.59 0.05
N LEU A 86 39.67 -10.17 -0.40
CA LEU A 86 40.75 -10.69 0.47
C LEU A 86 40.25 -11.59 1.62
N GLY A 87 39.21 -12.38 1.36
CA GLY A 87 38.64 -13.29 2.34
C GLY A 87 37.57 -12.72 3.26
N ILE A 88 37.35 -11.41 3.30
CA ILE A 88 36.34 -10.74 4.11
C ILE A 88 35.13 -10.29 3.28
N TRP A 89 33.94 -10.27 3.89
CA TRP A 89 32.71 -9.76 3.25
C TRP A 89 32.61 -8.26 3.39
N VAL A 90 32.60 -7.55 2.26
CA VAL A 90 32.46 -6.10 2.19
C VAL A 90 31.31 -5.72 1.26
N ASN A 91 30.77 -4.52 1.41
CA ASN A 91 29.78 -3.97 0.49
C ASN A 91 30.51 -3.49 -0.77
N VAL A 92 30.37 -4.21 -1.88
CA VAL A 92 31.07 -3.91 -3.16
C VAL A 92 30.23 -3.04 -4.09
N ASP A 93 28.92 -3.01 -3.91
CA ASP A 93 28.01 -2.21 -4.74
C ASP A 93 26.73 -1.88 -3.96
N SER A 94 26.05 -0.79 -4.36
CA SER A 94 24.78 -0.38 -3.76
C SER A 94 23.89 0.35 -4.75
N ARG A 95 22.57 0.24 -4.57
CA ARG A 95 21.56 1.00 -5.29
C ARG A 95 20.59 1.63 -4.31
N GLU A 96 20.16 2.83 -4.63
CA GLU A 96 19.17 3.59 -3.85
C GLU A 96 17.84 3.63 -4.61
N PHE A 97 16.81 3.02 -4.01
CA PHE A 97 15.44 3.07 -4.50
C PHE A 97 14.74 4.27 -3.88
N VAL A 98 14.29 5.21 -4.72
CA VAL A 98 13.81 6.51 -4.28
C VAL A 98 12.29 6.54 -4.29
N ARG A 99 11.69 6.92 -3.14
CA ARG A 99 10.23 7.09 -3.01
C ARG A 99 9.43 5.84 -3.43
N VAL A 100 9.91 4.67 -3.09
CA VAL A 100 9.20 3.40 -3.28
C VAL A 100 8.28 3.15 -2.08
N PRO A 101 7.15 2.44 -2.26
CA PRO A 101 6.28 2.12 -1.13
C PRO A 101 7.00 1.23 -0.12
N SER A 102 6.87 1.54 1.17
CA SER A 102 7.40 0.72 2.25
C SER A 102 6.55 -0.53 2.53
N TYR A 103 5.33 -0.55 2.02
CA TYR A 103 4.42 -1.70 2.01
C TYR A 103 3.70 -1.78 0.66
N LEU A 104 3.60 -2.98 0.10
CA LEU A 104 2.91 -3.23 -1.16
C LEU A 104 2.20 -4.59 -1.13
N ALA A 105 0.86 -4.56 -1.12
CA ALA A 105 0.06 -5.77 -1.25
C ALA A 105 -0.82 -5.71 -2.50
N ILE A 106 -0.77 -6.76 -3.30
CA ILE A 106 -1.61 -6.95 -4.49
C ILE A 106 -2.50 -8.16 -4.22
N LEU A 107 -3.77 -7.88 -4.03
CA LEU A 107 -4.79 -8.83 -3.59
C LEU A 107 -5.80 -9.02 -4.71
N SER A 108 -6.06 -10.24 -5.12
CA SER A 108 -6.94 -10.54 -6.25
C SER A 108 -7.79 -11.78 -6.00
N ASN A 109 -8.84 -11.97 -6.79
CA ASN A 109 -9.68 -13.17 -6.73
C ASN A 109 -9.07 -14.36 -7.49
N ARG A 110 -8.16 -14.09 -8.44
CA ARG A 110 -7.37 -15.11 -9.16
C ARG A 110 -6.00 -14.51 -9.57
N PRO A 111 -5.05 -15.32 -10.05
CA PRO A 111 -3.74 -14.82 -10.48
C PRO A 111 -3.87 -13.65 -11.46
N VAL A 112 -3.13 -12.56 -11.23
CA VAL A 112 -3.27 -11.32 -12.00
C VAL A 112 -3.05 -11.50 -13.50
N GLY A 113 -2.17 -12.43 -13.91
CA GLY A 113 -1.94 -12.78 -15.30
C GLY A 113 -3.14 -13.43 -16.02
N GLN A 114 -4.14 -13.91 -15.26
CA GLN A 114 -5.40 -14.45 -15.81
C GLN A 114 -6.51 -13.39 -15.86
N ILE A 115 -6.30 -12.23 -15.20
CA ILE A 115 -7.29 -11.15 -15.11
C ILE A 115 -7.21 -10.24 -16.32
N ALA A 116 -6.00 -9.85 -16.73
CA ALA A 116 -5.80 -8.94 -17.85
C ALA A 116 -4.51 -9.28 -18.61
N ASN A 117 -4.39 -8.75 -19.81
CA ASN A 117 -3.19 -8.92 -20.61
C ASN A 117 -1.99 -8.15 -20.03
N GLU A 118 -0.78 -8.55 -20.43
CA GLU A 118 0.47 -8.00 -19.91
C GLU A 118 0.58 -6.48 -20.09
N GLN A 119 0.14 -5.94 -21.23
CA GLN A 119 0.16 -4.49 -21.48
C GLN A 119 -0.73 -3.71 -20.51
N THR A 120 -1.91 -4.26 -20.17
CA THR A 120 -2.83 -3.66 -19.19
C THR A 120 -2.25 -3.74 -17.77
N LEU A 121 -1.66 -4.88 -17.41
CA LEU A 121 -1.01 -5.07 -16.10
C LEU A 121 0.17 -4.10 -15.92
N LEU A 122 0.99 -3.92 -16.95
CA LEU A 122 2.09 -2.95 -16.96
C LEU A 122 1.59 -1.51 -16.79
N ARG A 123 0.62 -1.11 -17.61
CA ARG A 123 0.06 0.25 -17.61
C ARG A 123 -0.58 0.59 -16.26
N LEU A 124 -1.25 -0.37 -15.63
CA LEU A 124 -1.93 -0.20 -14.34
C LEU A 124 -1.06 -0.55 -13.15
N GLN A 125 0.21 -0.95 -13.36
CA GLN A 125 1.18 -1.36 -12.34
C GLN A 125 0.62 -2.47 -11.42
N ILE A 126 -0.01 -3.48 -12.00
CA ILE A 126 -0.59 -4.61 -11.30
C ILE A 126 0.39 -5.79 -11.34
N GLY A 127 0.74 -6.32 -10.19
CA GLY A 127 1.76 -7.34 -10.00
C GLY A 127 3.06 -6.74 -9.46
N LEU A 128 3.77 -7.47 -8.61
CA LEU A 128 5.04 -7.01 -8.04
C LEU A 128 6.11 -6.78 -9.14
N ASP A 129 6.05 -7.58 -10.22
CA ASP A 129 6.97 -7.45 -11.33
C ASP A 129 6.67 -6.23 -12.22
N ASN A 130 5.43 -5.72 -12.18
CA ASN A 130 4.97 -4.59 -12.99
C ASN A 130 4.99 -3.26 -12.24
N PHE A 131 5.26 -3.29 -10.94
CA PHE A 131 5.27 -2.08 -10.13
C PHE A 131 6.53 -1.26 -10.39
N ILE A 132 6.38 0.06 -10.54
CA ILE A 132 7.49 0.98 -10.78
C ILE A 132 8.29 1.19 -9.48
N LEU A 133 9.60 0.91 -9.54
CA LEU A 133 10.55 1.07 -8.44
C LEU A 133 11.70 1.98 -8.90
N PRO A 134 11.55 3.32 -8.80
CA PRO A 134 12.56 4.25 -9.26
C PRO A 134 13.86 4.09 -8.46
N GLN A 135 14.99 4.07 -9.17
CA GLN A 135 16.32 4.05 -8.55
C GLN A 135 17.13 5.26 -8.96
N ARG A 136 18.06 5.66 -8.10
CA ARG A 136 19.03 6.70 -8.40
C ARG A 136 20.19 6.12 -9.18
N ILE A 137 20.45 6.71 -10.35
CA ILE A 137 21.58 6.38 -11.24
C ILE A 137 22.37 7.65 -11.45
N GLY A 138 23.42 7.87 -10.65
CA GLY A 138 24.14 9.13 -10.64
C GLY A 138 23.23 10.30 -10.19
N PRO A 139 23.15 11.41 -10.96
CA PRO A 139 22.25 12.53 -10.67
C PRO A 139 20.79 12.24 -11.03
N ASP A 140 20.51 11.25 -11.87
CA ASP A 140 19.20 10.99 -12.43
C ASP A 140 18.42 9.95 -11.61
N ILE A 141 17.09 10.01 -11.75
CA ILE A 141 16.18 9.01 -11.20
C ILE A 141 15.49 8.34 -12.39
N ALA A 142 15.65 7.02 -12.52
CA ALA A 142 15.03 6.23 -13.57
C ALA A 142 14.32 5.01 -12.97
N ASP A 143 13.32 4.48 -13.69
CA ASP A 143 12.74 3.20 -13.33
C ASP A 143 13.73 2.06 -13.59
N THR A 144 13.68 1.05 -12.75
CA THR A 144 14.53 -0.14 -12.91
C THR A 144 13.97 -1.07 -13.96
N VAL A 145 14.84 -1.65 -14.76
CA VAL A 145 14.49 -2.77 -15.65
C VAL A 145 14.03 -3.95 -14.79
N ARG A 146 13.05 -4.72 -15.25
CA ARG A 146 12.46 -5.85 -14.51
C ARG A 146 13.51 -6.84 -14.00
N ASP A 147 14.50 -7.17 -14.83
CA ASP A 147 15.53 -8.16 -14.54
C ASP A 147 16.78 -7.58 -13.84
N ASP A 148 16.71 -6.33 -13.36
CA ASP A 148 17.81 -5.73 -12.61
C ASP A 148 18.07 -6.52 -11.31
N PRO A 149 19.31 -6.99 -11.06
CA PRO A 149 19.60 -7.82 -9.90
C PRO A 149 19.32 -7.13 -8.56
N PHE A 150 19.46 -5.80 -8.47
CA PHE A 150 19.15 -5.05 -7.26
C PHE A 150 17.66 -4.94 -7.03
N ARG A 151 16.87 -4.77 -8.13
CA ARG A 151 15.42 -4.80 -8.07
C ARG A 151 14.91 -6.15 -7.56
N LEU A 152 15.39 -7.24 -8.17
CA LEU A 152 15.01 -8.59 -7.77
C LEU A 152 15.37 -8.88 -6.31
N ALA A 153 16.57 -8.45 -5.87
CA ALA A 153 16.99 -8.59 -4.49
C ALA A 153 16.12 -7.75 -3.54
N PHE A 154 15.80 -6.51 -3.91
CA PHE A 154 14.95 -5.64 -3.12
C PHE A 154 13.55 -6.24 -2.93
N VAL A 155 12.87 -6.62 -4.02
CA VAL A 155 11.53 -7.22 -3.96
C VAL A 155 11.55 -8.52 -3.15
N ARG A 156 12.58 -9.36 -3.30
CA ARG A 156 12.73 -10.57 -2.51
C ARG A 156 12.86 -10.28 -1.02
N LEU A 157 13.72 -9.33 -0.62
CA LEU A 157 13.93 -8.98 0.78
C LEU A 157 12.66 -8.41 1.42
N GLU A 158 11.91 -7.57 0.69
CA GLU A 158 10.65 -7.02 1.20
C GLU A 158 9.54 -8.10 1.27
N ARG A 159 9.58 -9.11 0.38
CA ARG A 159 8.73 -10.31 0.48
C ARG A 159 9.07 -11.16 1.71
N GLU A 160 10.34 -11.39 1.98
CA GLU A 160 10.80 -12.14 3.16
C GLU A 160 10.38 -11.48 4.48
N LYS A 161 10.30 -10.13 4.51
CA LYS A 161 9.76 -9.36 5.64
C LYS A 161 8.22 -9.37 5.70
N GLY A 162 7.54 -9.87 4.66
CA GLY A 162 6.09 -9.81 4.56
C GLY A 162 5.51 -8.44 4.18
N LEU A 163 6.38 -7.47 3.85
CA LEU A 163 6.00 -6.10 3.46
C LEU A 163 5.54 -6.02 2.00
N TYR A 164 6.11 -6.85 1.12
CA TYR A 164 5.66 -6.99 -0.27
C TYR A 164 4.96 -8.34 -0.44
N ARG A 165 3.72 -8.30 -0.91
CA ARG A 165 2.89 -9.51 -1.04
C ARG A 165 2.04 -9.46 -2.31
N GLU A 166 1.92 -10.62 -2.95
CA GLU A 166 0.93 -10.87 -3.98
C GLU A 166 0.13 -12.10 -3.57
N SER A 167 -1.19 -11.92 -3.41
CA SER A 167 -2.07 -12.96 -2.89
C SER A 167 -3.26 -13.18 -3.83
N PRO A 168 -3.15 -14.13 -4.77
CA PRO A 168 -4.28 -14.59 -5.55
C PRO A 168 -5.24 -15.31 -4.60
N LYS A 169 -6.56 -15.09 -4.73
CA LYS A 169 -7.63 -15.61 -3.86
C LYS A 169 -7.81 -14.87 -2.52
N ALA A 170 -7.19 -13.70 -2.31
CA ALA A 170 -7.44 -12.84 -1.16
C ALA A 170 -8.79 -12.09 -1.28
N VAL A 171 -9.31 -11.99 -2.48
CA VAL A 171 -10.63 -11.43 -2.78
C VAL A 171 -11.64 -12.57 -2.89
N THR A 172 -12.74 -12.46 -2.15
CA THR A 172 -13.85 -13.41 -2.21
C THR A 172 -15.13 -12.69 -2.57
N PHE A 173 -15.78 -13.11 -3.65
CA PHE A 173 -17.11 -12.67 -4.00
C PHE A 173 -18.13 -13.47 -3.16
N LEU A 174 -18.91 -12.75 -2.34
CA LEU A 174 -19.97 -13.32 -1.49
C LEU A 174 -21.26 -13.51 -2.30
N THR A 175 -21.50 -12.59 -3.22
CA THR A 175 -22.55 -12.65 -4.25
C THR A 175 -21.93 -12.21 -5.58
N PRO A 176 -22.60 -12.32 -6.72
CA PRO A 176 -22.05 -11.81 -7.99
C PRO A 176 -21.62 -10.36 -7.98
N THR A 177 -22.15 -9.55 -7.05
CA THR A 177 -21.87 -8.11 -6.95
C THR A 177 -21.22 -7.68 -5.64
N VAL A 178 -21.25 -8.50 -4.58
CA VAL A 178 -20.67 -8.14 -3.27
C VAL A 178 -19.41 -8.94 -3.03
N PHE A 179 -18.36 -8.26 -2.62
CA PHE A 179 -17.06 -8.87 -2.35
C PHE A 179 -16.48 -8.46 -1.00
N ARG A 180 -15.59 -9.29 -0.51
CA ARG A 180 -14.77 -9.07 0.68
C ARG A 180 -13.31 -9.31 0.35
N VAL A 181 -12.44 -8.48 0.92
CA VAL A 181 -10.98 -8.59 0.77
C VAL A 181 -10.35 -8.53 2.15
N ALA A 182 -9.48 -9.47 2.46
CA ALA A 182 -8.64 -9.42 3.65
C ALA A 182 -7.31 -8.73 3.29
N ILE A 183 -6.99 -7.64 3.99
CA ILE A 183 -5.76 -6.85 3.83
C ILE A 183 -4.88 -7.15 5.04
N PRO A 184 -3.85 -7.98 4.91
CA PRO A 184 -2.97 -8.32 6.02
C PRO A 184 -1.97 -7.20 6.28
N LEU A 185 -1.94 -6.67 7.49
CA LEU A 185 -0.91 -5.77 7.97
C LEU A 185 0.04 -6.56 8.89
N PRO A 186 1.32 -6.73 8.51
CA PRO A 186 2.30 -7.42 9.36
C PRO A 186 2.66 -6.59 10.59
N ALA A 187 3.27 -7.23 11.59
CA ALA A 187 3.73 -6.56 12.82
C ALA A 187 4.67 -5.38 12.55
N ASP A 188 5.52 -5.52 11.53
CA ASP A 188 6.49 -4.50 11.11
C ASP A 188 5.93 -3.52 10.07
N ALA A 189 4.59 -3.40 9.95
CA ALA A 189 3.98 -2.47 9.00
C ALA A 189 4.41 -1.03 9.31
N PRO A 190 4.98 -0.30 8.34
CA PRO A 190 5.40 1.09 8.52
C PRO A 190 4.21 1.99 8.89
N THR A 191 4.44 2.91 9.82
CA THR A 191 3.42 3.90 10.19
C THR A 191 3.28 4.97 9.12
N GLY A 192 2.06 5.44 8.88
CA GLY A 192 1.76 6.48 7.90
C GLY A 192 0.46 6.25 7.14
N SER A 193 0.29 6.98 6.05
CA SER A 193 -0.89 6.88 5.20
C SER A 193 -0.73 5.80 4.14
N TYR A 194 -1.73 4.94 4.04
CA TYR A 194 -1.82 3.86 3.07
C TYR A 194 -2.92 4.18 2.06
N ALA A 195 -2.60 4.03 0.78
CA ALA A 195 -3.58 4.15 -0.30
C ALA A 195 -4.06 2.76 -0.72
N ILE A 196 -5.37 2.60 -0.81
CA ILE A 196 -6.03 1.38 -1.27
C ILE A 196 -6.67 1.69 -2.62
N ASP A 197 -6.20 1.06 -3.67
CA ASP A 197 -6.67 1.25 -5.04
C ASP A 197 -7.38 -0.02 -5.50
N VAL A 198 -8.69 0.06 -5.68
CA VAL A 198 -9.57 -1.06 -6.05
C VAL A 198 -9.92 -0.94 -7.52
N LYS A 199 -9.58 -1.97 -8.29
CA LYS A 199 -9.78 -2.04 -9.74
C LYS A 199 -10.68 -3.23 -10.08
N LEU A 200 -11.77 -2.97 -10.77
CA LEU A 200 -12.71 -3.98 -11.24
C LEU A 200 -12.48 -4.23 -12.73
N PHE A 201 -12.40 -5.49 -13.09
CA PHE A 201 -12.23 -5.96 -14.46
C PHE A 201 -13.42 -6.80 -14.90
N ALA A 202 -13.80 -6.67 -16.15
CA ALA A 202 -14.73 -7.55 -16.83
C ALA A 202 -14.16 -7.95 -18.20
N GLY A 203 -14.00 -9.26 -18.43
CA GLY A 203 -13.42 -9.77 -19.68
C GLY A 203 -12.01 -9.24 -19.99
N GLY A 204 -11.20 -8.96 -18.97
CA GLY A 204 -9.84 -8.42 -19.11
C GLY A 204 -9.74 -6.90 -19.28
N ALA A 205 -10.86 -6.19 -19.36
CA ALA A 205 -10.91 -4.73 -19.44
C ALA A 205 -11.21 -4.10 -18.06
N LEU A 206 -10.55 -2.99 -17.73
CA LEU A 206 -10.86 -2.22 -16.55
C LEU A 206 -12.19 -1.50 -16.74
N VAL A 207 -13.19 -1.82 -15.90
CA VAL A 207 -14.55 -1.26 -15.99
C VAL A 207 -14.87 -0.26 -14.89
N ALA A 208 -14.24 -0.42 -13.70
CA ALA A 208 -14.39 0.55 -12.62
C ALA A 208 -13.11 0.63 -11.78
N ARG A 209 -12.90 1.78 -11.15
CA ARG A 209 -11.80 2.03 -10.21
C ARG A 209 -12.28 2.95 -9.09
N THR A 210 -11.89 2.63 -7.87
CA THR A 210 -12.13 3.49 -6.71
C THR A 210 -10.95 3.44 -5.77
N ASN A 211 -10.76 4.51 -4.99
CA ASN A 211 -9.68 4.62 -4.02
C ASN A 211 -10.23 4.78 -2.62
N SER A 212 -9.54 4.20 -1.65
CA SER A 212 -9.77 4.42 -0.22
C SER A 212 -8.42 4.69 0.45
N ALA A 213 -8.46 5.18 1.67
CA ALA A 213 -7.26 5.43 2.47
C ALA A 213 -7.39 4.80 3.85
N LEU A 214 -6.23 4.42 4.39
CA LEU A 214 -6.06 3.86 5.72
C LEU A 214 -4.89 4.59 6.38
N GLU A 215 -4.98 4.86 7.65
CA GLU A 215 -3.91 5.45 8.43
C GLU A 215 -3.40 4.45 9.47
N VAL A 216 -2.10 4.17 9.46
CA VAL A 216 -1.42 3.35 10.46
C VAL A 216 -0.64 4.29 11.38
N ILE A 217 -1.06 4.36 12.63
CA ILE A 217 -0.46 5.25 13.63
C ILE A 217 0.20 4.44 14.73
N LYS A 218 1.35 4.90 15.19
CA LYS A 218 1.97 4.33 16.39
C LYS A 218 1.29 4.92 17.61
N THR A 219 0.74 4.07 18.46
CA THR A 219 0.15 4.46 19.74
C THR A 219 0.75 3.58 20.82
N GLY A 220 1.22 4.18 21.91
CA GLY A 220 1.80 3.43 23.00
C GLY A 220 2.20 4.36 24.14
N PHE A 221 2.68 3.79 25.24
CA PHE A 221 3.15 4.55 26.39
C PHE A 221 4.20 5.59 26.01
N GLU A 222 5.08 5.27 25.05
CA GLU A 222 6.11 6.19 24.55
C GLU A 222 5.50 7.43 23.89
N GLN A 223 4.43 7.27 23.09
CA GLN A 223 3.73 8.40 22.48
C GLN A 223 3.05 9.24 23.55
N TYR A 224 2.38 8.59 24.53
CA TYR A 224 1.73 9.30 25.63
C TYR A 224 2.73 10.11 26.47
N VAL A 225 3.91 9.55 26.72
CA VAL A 225 5.02 10.24 27.41
C VAL A 225 5.56 11.41 26.58
N ALA A 226 5.71 11.23 25.27
CA ALA A 226 6.17 12.28 24.36
C ALA A 226 5.17 13.42 24.26
N ASP A 227 3.88 13.12 24.12
CA ASP A 227 2.81 14.11 24.07
C ASP A 227 2.68 14.87 25.40
N ALA A 228 2.76 14.15 26.55
CA ALA A 228 2.77 14.76 27.86
C ALA A 228 3.99 15.67 28.09
N ALA A 229 5.16 15.30 27.58
CA ALA A 229 6.36 16.13 27.63
C ALA A 229 6.27 17.38 26.75
N ALA A 230 5.59 17.28 25.58
CA ALA A 230 5.40 18.39 24.66
C ALA A 230 4.31 19.37 25.14
N ASP A 231 3.16 18.86 25.59
CA ASP A 231 2.00 19.65 25.97
C ASP A 231 2.11 20.23 27.40
N TYR A 232 2.74 19.46 28.31
CA TYR A 232 2.87 19.81 29.73
C TYR A 232 4.31 19.75 30.21
N GLY A 233 5.27 20.26 29.45
CA GLY A 233 6.70 20.15 29.67
C GLY A 233 7.17 20.52 31.09
N LEU A 234 6.58 21.58 31.70
CA LEU A 234 6.92 21.99 33.07
C LEU A 234 6.45 20.97 34.11
N LEU A 235 5.21 20.49 34.00
CA LEU A 235 4.68 19.46 34.91
C LEU A 235 5.41 18.13 34.76
N TYR A 236 5.71 17.75 33.50
CA TYR A 236 6.50 16.56 33.20
C TYR A 236 7.92 16.65 33.83
N GLY A 237 8.58 17.81 33.68
CA GLY A 237 9.88 18.04 34.27
C GLY A 237 9.89 17.97 35.81
N ILE A 238 8.86 18.54 36.46
CA ILE A 238 8.69 18.43 37.93
C ILE A 238 8.43 16.98 38.36
N ALA A 239 7.56 16.28 37.66
CA ALA A 239 7.24 14.88 37.98
C ALA A 239 8.44 13.96 37.82
N THR A 240 9.24 14.12 36.76
CA THR A 240 10.47 13.34 36.57
C THR A 240 11.54 13.65 37.65
N ALA A 241 11.70 14.93 38.01
CA ALA A 241 12.62 15.34 39.07
C ALA A 241 12.20 14.76 40.44
N MET A 242 10.90 14.82 40.77
CA MET A 242 10.39 14.22 41.99
C MET A 242 10.58 12.70 42.04
N MET A 243 10.33 12.02 40.90
CA MET A 243 10.52 10.58 40.79
C MET A 243 12.00 10.20 40.95
N ALA A 244 12.92 10.96 40.39
CA ALA A 244 14.37 10.74 40.59
C ALA A 244 14.80 10.90 42.04
N LEU A 245 14.30 11.94 42.74
CA LEU A 245 14.55 12.15 44.18
C LEU A 245 13.98 11.02 45.03
N LEU A 246 12.78 10.55 44.75
CA LEU A 246 12.15 9.43 45.45
C LEU A 246 12.95 8.14 45.27
N ILE A 247 13.36 7.82 44.05
CA ILE A 247 14.17 6.63 43.74
C ILE A 247 15.52 6.74 44.43
N GLY A 248 16.17 7.90 44.37
CA GLY A 248 17.44 8.16 45.05
C GLY A 248 17.32 8.02 46.57
N TRP A 249 16.25 8.56 47.17
CA TRP A 249 15.97 8.40 48.60
C TRP A 249 15.71 6.94 48.99
N LEU A 250 14.84 6.24 48.22
CA LEU A 250 14.58 4.81 48.46
C LEU A 250 15.85 3.98 48.34
N ALA A 251 16.67 4.22 47.33
CA ALA A 251 17.96 3.55 47.18
C ALA A 251 18.89 3.80 48.41
N SER A 252 18.95 5.05 48.89
CA SER A 252 19.72 5.41 50.07
C SER A 252 19.22 4.67 51.35
N VAL A 253 17.90 4.51 51.49
CA VAL A 253 17.32 3.79 52.63
C VAL A 253 17.57 2.29 52.52
N VAL A 254 17.37 1.69 51.36
CA VAL A 254 17.51 0.24 51.13
C VAL A 254 18.98 -0.21 51.21
N PHE A 255 19.90 0.60 50.68
CA PHE A 255 21.33 0.27 50.64
C PHE A 255 22.14 0.91 51.76
N ARG A 256 21.48 1.55 52.72
CA ARG A 256 22.14 2.07 53.91
C ARG A 256 22.54 0.87 54.76
N ARG A 257 23.79 0.44 54.62
CA ARG A 257 24.43 -0.50 55.54
C ARG A 257 24.93 0.29 56.77
N ASP A 258 24.50 -0.12 57.95
CA ASP A 258 25.07 0.30 59.20
C ASP A 258 26.54 -0.13 59.30
#